data_75f57adb9e2ba22d5b931debb1570b3b
#
_entry.id   75f57adb9e2ba22d5b931debb1570b3b
#
_cell.length_a   1.000
_cell.length_b   1.000
_cell.length_c   1.000
_cell.angle_alpha   90.00
_cell.angle_beta   90.00
_cell.angle_gamma   90.00
#
_symmetry.space_group_name_H-M   'P 1'
#
loop_
_entity.id
_entity.type
_entity.pdbx_description
1 polymer ?
#
loop_
_entity_poly.entity_id
_entity_poly.type
_entity_poly.pdbx_seq_one_letter_code
_entity_poly.pdbx_strand_id
1 'polypeptide(L)'
;MGQVPAATRALRVLRFLAGQPDPVTLDRLASAVGLPRSTAYHLLGAMIEEGFVAHLPDEHRYGLGVAAFEVGSGYSRQEPLQRISRRLLTDLVDRTGQTAHLAVLHGRDVLYVVEERAPGRPPLVTDVGV
;
A
#
# COMPACT_ATOMS: atom_id res chain seq x y z
N MET A 1 7.00 21.84 13.89
CA MET A 1 6.05 20.79 14.31
C MET A 1 6.77 19.73 15.11
N GLY A 2 6.15 19.29 16.21
CA GLY A 2 6.71 18.21 17.01
C GLY A 2 6.79 16.90 16.25
N GLN A 3 7.91 16.21 16.36
CA GLN A 3 8.06 14.87 15.80
C GLN A 3 7.72 13.83 16.87
N VAL A 4 7.05 12.77 16.46
CA VAL A 4 6.81 11.59 17.29
C VAL A 4 7.60 10.43 16.66
N PRO A 5 8.85 10.19 17.10
CA PRO A 5 9.75 9.26 16.41
C PRO A 5 9.17 7.86 16.23
N ALA A 6 8.51 7.33 17.25
CA ALA A 6 7.92 5.98 17.17
C ALA A 6 6.84 5.89 16.07
N ALA A 7 5.96 6.88 15.99
CA ALA A 7 4.93 6.93 14.96
C ALA A 7 5.53 7.05 13.56
N THR A 8 6.49 7.94 13.38
CA THR A 8 7.18 8.13 12.11
C THR A 8 7.88 6.85 11.66
N ARG A 9 8.56 6.17 12.57
CA ARG A 9 9.26 4.91 12.30
C ARG A 9 8.29 3.80 11.91
N ALA A 10 7.17 3.67 12.62
CA ALA A 10 6.15 2.67 12.30
C ALA A 10 5.57 2.89 10.90
N LEU A 11 5.25 4.14 10.55
CA LEU A 11 4.73 4.47 9.21
C LEU A 11 5.77 4.21 8.11
N ARG A 12 7.04 4.47 8.36
CA ARG A 12 8.12 4.14 7.43
C ARG A 12 8.27 2.64 7.22
N VAL A 13 8.11 1.85 8.26
CA VAL A 13 8.09 0.38 8.15
C VAL A 13 6.96 -0.09 7.24
N LEU A 14 5.75 0.45 7.43
CA LEU A 14 4.61 0.11 6.58
C LEU A 14 4.87 0.45 5.11
N ARG A 15 5.38 1.65 4.84
CA ARG A 15 5.72 2.06 3.46
C ARG A 15 6.78 1.14 2.84
N PHE A 16 7.80 0.80 3.60
CA PHE A 16 8.85 -0.08 3.11
C PHE A 16 8.29 -1.47 2.77
N LEU A 17 7.53 -2.07 3.68
CA LEU A 17 6.93 -3.39 3.46
C LEU A 17 5.96 -3.39 2.27
N ALA A 18 5.17 -2.33 2.13
CA ALA A 18 4.22 -2.20 1.01
C ALA A 18 4.92 -2.15 -0.35
N GLY A 19 6.13 -1.63 -0.41
CA GLY A 19 6.92 -1.55 -1.65
C GLY A 19 7.71 -2.81 -1.98
N GLN A 20 7.72 -3.83 -1.11
CA GLN A 20 8.45 -5.07 -1.36
C GLN A 20 7.57 -6.10 -2.07
N PRO A 21 8.13 -6.88 -3.02
CA PRO A 21 7.38 -7.94 -3.67
C PRO A 21 7.05 -9.11 -2.72
N ASP A 22 7.90 -9.32 -1.71
CA ASP A 22 7.82 -10.45 -0.79
C ASP A 22 8.14 -10.01 0.65
N PRO A 23 7.74 -10.79 1.67
CA PRO A 23 8.18 -10.54 3.03
C PRO A 23 9.70 -10.49 3.16
N VAL A 24 10.20 -9.71 4.09
CA VAL A 24 11.63 -9.39 4.24
C VAL A 24 12.17 -9.83 5.61
N THR A 25 13.49 -10.00 5.70
CA THR A 25 14.18 -10.30 6.96
C THR A 25 14.25 -9.07 7.86
N LEU A 26 14.42 -9.31 9.17
CA LEU A 26 14.64 -8.24 10.13
C LEU A 26 15.84 -7.35 9.75
N ASP A 27 16.95 -7.96 9.35
CA ASP A 27 18.16 -7.23 9.01
C ASP A 27 17.95 -6.31 7.81
N ARG A 28 17.27 -6.78 6.79
CA ARG A 28 16.95 -5.97 5.61
C ARG A 28 16.03 -4.79 5.97
N LEU A 29 15.01 -5.04 6.77
CA LEU A 29 14.08 -4.01 7.22
C LEU A 29 14.79 -2.96 8.07
N ALA A 30 15.55 -3.39 9.07
CA ALA A 30 16.29 -2.48 9.96
C ALA A 30 17.26 -1.59 9.18
N SER A 31 17.99 -2.16 8.21
CA SER A 31 18.89 -1.42 7.34
C SER A 31 18.13 -0.40 6.48
N ALA A 32 17.02 -0.81 5.87
CA ALA A 32 16.23 0.05 4.99
C ALA A 32 15.61 1.24 5.70
N VAL A 33 15.14 1.06 6.92
CA VAL A 33 14.53 2.14 7.71
C VAL A 33 15.51 2.87 8.62
N GLY A 34 16.78 2.46 8.62
CA GLY A 34 17.84 3.14 9.36
C GLY A 34 17.74 2.98 10.88
N LEU A 35 17.33 1.80 11.36
CA LEU A 35 17.17 1.51 12.78
C LEU A 35 18.14 0.42 13.24
N PRO A 36 18.61 0.50 14.51
CA PRO A 36 19.28 -0.64 15.13
C PRO A 36 18.37 -1.87 15.13
N ARG A 37 18.96 -3.04 15.00
CA ARG A 37 18.24 -4.30 14.93
C ARG A 37 17.28 -4.50 16.11
N SER A 38 17.74 -4.25 17.33
CA SER A 38 16.92 -4.38 18.54
C SER A 38 15.73 -3.42 18.55
N THR A 39 15.94 -2.18 18.13
CA THR A 39 14.87 -1.19 18.00
C THR A 39 13.83 -1.62 16.96
N ALA A 40 14.29 -2.08 15.80
CA ALA A 40 13.40 -2.60 14.76
C ALA A 40 12.60 -3.81 15.25
N TYR A 41 13.23 -4.72 15.97
CA TYR A 41 12.57 -5.89 16.54
C TYR A 41 11.44 -5.51 17.50
N HIS A 42 11.69 -4.58 18.43
CA HIS A 42 10.66 -4.12 19.37
C HIS A 42 9.53 -3.36 18.67
N LEU A 43 9.86 -2.53 17.69
CA LEU A 43 8.87 -1.82 16.90
C LEU A 43 7.95 -2.78 16.13
N LEU A 44 8.55 -3.77 15.48
CA LEU A 44 7.78 -4.81 14.77
C LEU A 44 6.87 -5.59 15.71
N GLY A 45 7.33 -5.88 16.95
CA GLY A 45 6.50 -6.54 17.96
C GLY A 45 5.21 -5.76 18.25
N ALA A 46 5.32 -4.46 18.45
CA ALA A 46 4.14 -3.60 18.66
C ALA A 46 3.23 -3.58 17.42
N MET A 47 3.80 -3.52 16.23
CA MET A 47 3.03 -3.51 14.97
C MET A 47 2.34 -4.85 14.72
N ILE A 48 2.94 -5.96 15.14
CA ILE A 48 2.34 -7.30 15.06
C ILE A 48 1.13 -7.37 16.00
N GLU A 49 1.25 -6.87 17.23
CA GLU A 49 0.14 -6.83 18.18
C GLU A 49 -1.06 -6.06 17.63
N GLU A 50 -0.82 -4.98 16.91
CA GLU A 50 -1.88 -4.20 16.28
C GLU A 50 -2.35 -4.76 14.93
N GLY A 51 -1.74 -5.84 14.45
CA GLY A 51 -2.15 -6.52 13.22
C GLY A 51 -1.65 -5.89 11.93
N PHE A 52 -0.77 -4.88 11.99
CA PHE A 52 -0.23 -4.21 10.81
C PHE A 52 0.94 -4.92 10.16
N VAL A 53 1.62 -5.75 10.92
CA VAL A 53 2.73 -6.58 10.47
C VAL A 53 2.44 -8.02 10.78
N ALA A 54 2.76 -8.91 9.85
CA ALA A 54 2.71 -10.36 10.04
C ALA A 54 4.13 -10.90 10.11
N HIS A 55 4.38 -11.78 11.07
CA HIS A 55 5.64 -12.52 11.17
C HIS A 55 5.41 -13.93 10.62
N LEU A 56 6.26 -14.34 9.69
CA LEU A 56 6.27 -15.68 9.12
C LEU A 56 7.41 -16.47 9.79
N PRO A 57 7.12 -17.27 10.84
CA PRO A 57 8.18 -17.86 11.67
C PRO A 57 9.07 -18.83 10.91
N ASP A 58 8.51 -19.65 10.04
CA ASP A 58 9.26 -20.65 9.27
C ASP A 58 10.26 -20.04 8.31
N GLU A 59 9.97 -18.85 7.82
CA GLU A 59 10.82 -18.10 6.89
C GLU A 59 11.69 -17.05 7.58
N HIS A 60 11.45 -16.78 8.86
CA HIS A 60 12.06 -15.66 9.60
C HIS A 60 11.89 -14.32 8.89
N ARG A 61 10.69 -14.06 8.35
CA ARG A 61 10.38 -12.88 7.55
C ARG A 61 9.18 -12.14 8.10
N TYR A 62 9.11 -10.87 7.72
CA TYR A 62 8.04 -9.94 8.11
C TYR A 62 7.38 -9.39 6.86
N GLY A 63 6.05 -9.32 6.88
CA GLY A 63 5.24 -8.76 5.81
C GLY A 63 4.12 -7.90 6.36
N LEU A 64 3.27 -7.37 5.48
CA LEU A 64 2.09 -6.62 5.89
C LEU A 64 1.07 -7.56 6.52
N GLY A 65 0.45 -7.11 7.62
CA GLY A 65 -0.65 -7.78 8.29
C GLY A 65 -2.01 -7.34 7.77
N VAL A 66 -3.06 -8.04 8.18
CA VAL A 66 -4.43 -7.80 7.72
C VAL A 66 -4.95 -6.40 8.05
N ALA A 67 -4.48 -5.79 9.15
CA ALA A 67 -4.89 -4.43 9.50
C ALA A 67 -4.49 -3.41 8.43
N ALA A 68 -3.37 -3.62 7.73
CA ALA A 68 -2.98 -2.77 6.61
C ALA A 68 -4.02 -2.83 5.47
N PHE A 69 -4.53 -4.02 5.18
CA PHE A 69 -5.61 -4.20 4.19
C PHE A 69 -6.89 -3.48 4.63
N GLU A 70 -7.27 -3.61 5.90
CA GLU A 70 -8.46 -2.94 6.44
C GLU A 70 -8.37 -1.42 6.32
N VAL A 71 -7.20 -0.85 6.64
CA VAL A 71 -6.96 0.60 6.51
C VAL A 71 -7.06 1.04 5.05
N GLY A 72 -6.44 0.30 4.13
CA GLY A 72 -6.53 0.58 2.71
C GLY A 72 -7.97 0.49 2.17
N SER A 73 -8.74 -0.49 2.63
CA SER A 73 -10.15 -0.62 2.29
C SER A 73 -10.98 0.55 2.83
N GLY A 74 -10.66 1.01 4.05
CA GLY A 74 -11.27 2.20 4.62
C GLY A 74 -11.02 3.45 3.78
N TYR A 75 -9.81 3.63 3.30
CA TYR A 75 -9.48 4.72 2.38
C TYR A 75 -10.34 4.68 1.12
N SER A 76 -10.47 3.50 0.50
CA SER A 76 -11.27 3.34 -0.72
C SER A 76 -12.75 3.68 -0.51
N ARG A 77 -13.29 3.41 0.69
CA ARG A 77 -14.67 3.77 1.02
C ARG A 77 -14.85 5.25 1.30
N GLN A 78 -13.87 5.90 1.92
CA GLN A 78 -13.95 7.28 2.37
C GLN A 78 -13.59 8.29 1.27
N GLU A 79 -12.84 7.87 0.25
CA GLU A 79 -12.35 8.76 -0.78
C GLU A 79 -13.46 9.14 -1.77
N PRO A 80 -13.97 10.39 -1.71
CA PRO A 80 -15.07 10.81 -2.60
C PRO A 80 -14.67 10.79 -4.07
N LEU A 81 -13.41 11.10 -4.38
CA LEU A 81 -12.92 11.13 -5.75
C LEU A 81 -13.06 9.77 -6.44
N GLN A 82 -12.70 8.69 -5.75
CA GLN A 82 -12.84 7.35 -6.30
C GLN A 82 -14.30 6.97 -6.52
N ARG A 83 -15.18 7.32 -5.60
CA ARG A 83 -16.62 7.01 -5.70
C ARG A 83 -17.27 7.74 -6.87
N ILE A 84 -16.98 9.03 -7.00
CA ILE A 84 -17.52 9.86 -8.09
C ILE A 84 -16.97 9.43 -9.43
N SER A 85 -15.67 9.18 -9.50
CA SER A 85 -14.98 8.88 -10.75
C SER A 85 -15.34 7.52 -11.34
N ARG A 86 -15.65 6.51 -10.53
CA ARG A 86 -16.00 5.17 -11.04
C ARG A 86 -17.13 5.24 -12.05
N ARG A 87 -18.17 5.98 -11.73
CA ARG A 87 -19.33 6.14 -12.62
C ARG A 87 -18.95 6.82 -13.93
N LEU A 88 -18.14 7.86 -13.85
CA LEU A 88 -17.67 8.58 -15.03
C LEU A 88 -16.75 7.72 -15.89
N LEU A 89 -15.88 6.94 -15.26
CA LEU A 89 -14.97 6.03 -15.98
C LEU A 89 -15.71 4.89 -16.64
N THR A 90 -16.72 4.31 -16.00
CA THR A 90 -17.58 3.29 -16.61
C THR A 90 -18.23 3.83 -17.86
N ASP A 91 -18.81 5.03 -17.80
CA ASP A 91 -19.42 5.66 -18.97
C ASP A 91 -18.41 5.92 -20.09
N LEU A 92 -17.20 6.37 -19.72
CA LEU A 92 -16.11 6.59 -20.68
C LEU A 92 -15.68 5.28 -21.38
N VAL A 93 -15.53 4.21 -20.61
CA VAL A 93 -15.19 2.86 -21.14
C VAL A 93 -16.28 2.38 -22.09
N ASP A 94 -17.54 2.55 -21.73
CA ASP A 94 -18.68 2.14 -22.57
C ASP A 94 -18.71 2.90 -23.90
N ARG A 95 -18.35 4.18 -23.89
CA ARG A 95 -18.33 5.02 -25.10
C ARG A 95 -17.11 4.78 -25.99
N THR A 96 -15.96 4.49 -25.41
CA THR A 96 -14.70 4.40 -26.17
C THR A 96 -14.26 2.97 -26.45
N GLY A 97 -14.75 1.99 -25.67
CA GLY A 97 -14.26 0.62 -25.73
C GLY A 97 -12.82 0.45 -25.25
N GLN A 98 -12.28 1.44 -24.55
CA GLN A 98 -10.91 1.45 -24.03
C GLN A 98 -10.93 1.40 -22.50
N THR A 99 -9.93 0.76 -21.90
CA THR A 99 -9.72 0.78 -20.46
C THR A 99 -9.37 2.19 -20.01
N ALA A 100 -9.93 2.63 -18.88
CA ALA A 100 -9.71 3.95 -18.32
C ALA A 100 -9.16 3.86 -16.90
N HIS A 101 -8.28 4.79 -16.54
CA HIS A 101 -7.69 4.90 -15.22
C HIS A 101 -7.92 6.28 -14.63
N LEU A 102 -8.11 6.33 -13.32
CA LEU A 102 -7.95 7.56 -12.55
C LEU A 102 -6.62 7.48 -11.80
N ALA A 103 -5.83 8.52 -11.91
CA ALA A 103 -4.57 8.62 -11.20
C ALA A 103 -4.50 9.94 -10.43
N VAL A 104 -3.78 9.93 -9.31
CA VAL A 104 -3.49 11.13 -8.52
C VAL A 104 -1.99 11.36 -8.47
N LEU A 105 -1.58 12.61 -8.36
CA LEU A 105 -0.18 12.95 -8.17
C LEU A 105 0.21 12.66 -6.72
N HIS A 106 1.23 11.85 -6.52
CA HIS A 106 1.76 11.52 -5.21
C HIS A 106 3.26 11.80 -5.17
N GLY A 107 3.64 12.93 -4.60
CA GLY A 107 5.02 13.40 -4.66
C GLY A 107 5.42 13.72 -6.10
N ARG A 108 6.38 12.96 -6.65
CA ARG A 108 6.84 13.10 -8.04
C ARG A 108 6.30 12.00 -8.94
N ASP A 109 5.51 11.09 -8.38
CA ASP A 109 4.99 9.92 -9.06
C ASP A 109 3.48 10.03 -9.25
N VAL A 110 2.98 9.20 -10.14
CA VAL A 110 1.55 9.07 -10.40
C VAL A 110 1.07 7.77 -9.78
N LEU A 111 0.04 7.87 -8.95
CA LEU A 111 -0.57 6.71 -8.29
C LEU A 111 -1.93 6.42 -8.94
N TYR A 112 -2.09 5.23 -9.51
CA TYR A 112 -3.37 4.79 -10.04
C TYR A 112 -4.30 4.39 -8.90
N VAL A 113 -5.46 5.01 -8.81
CA VAL A 113 -6.42 4.78 -7.72
C VAL A 113 -7.70 4.11 -8.16
N VAL A 114 -8.01 4.14 -9.45
CA VAL A 114 -9.15 3.43 -10.04
C VAL A 114 -8.75 2.91 -11.41
N GLU A 115 -9.12 1.67 -11.70
CA GLU A 115 -9.06 1.08 -13.03
C GLU A 115 -10.45 0.60 -13.41
N GLU A 116 -10.91 0.99 -14.59
CA GLU A 116 -12.13 0.47 -15.19
C GLU A 116 -11.75 -0.21 -16.50
N ARG A 117 -11.86 -1.55 -16.52
CA ARG A 117 -11.41 -2.36 -17.65
C ARG A 117 -12.48 -2.44 -18.74
N ALA A 118 -12.03 -2.27 -19.98
CA ALA A 118 -12.88 -2.52 -21.13
C ALA A 118 -13.07 -4.04 -21.33
N PRO A 119 -14.30 -4.52 -21.54
CA PRO A 119 -14.56 -5.93 -21.82
C PRO A 119 -13.78 -6.42 -23.05
N GLY A 120 -13.18 -7.61 -22.96
CA GLY A 120 -12.46 -8.24 -24.06
C GLY A 120 -11.10 -7.62 -24.41
N ARG A 121 -10.63 -6.64 -23.65
CA ARG A 121 -9.29 -6.06 -23.83
C ARG A 121 -8.29 -6.74 -22.91
N PRO A 122 -7.03 -6.91 -23.35
CA PRO A 122 -5.97 -7.41 -22.48
C PRO A 122 -5.73 -6.42 -21.31
N PRO A 123 -5.33 -6.91 -20.13
CA PRO A 123 -5.00 -6.05 -19.03
C PRO A 123 -3.79 -5.17 -19.37
N LEU A 124 -3.83 -3.92 -18.93
CA LEU A 124 -2.66 -3.04 -19.01
C LEU A 124 -1.62 -3.46 -17.94
N VAL A 125 -0.38 -3.04 -18.15
CA VAL A 125 0.74 -3.36 -17.24
C VAL A 125 0.71 -2.51 -15.98
N THR A 126 -0.38 -1.80 -15.73
CA THR A 126 -0.56 -0.91 -14.59
C THR A 126 -1.58 -1.48 -13.61
N ASP A 127 -1.27 -1.40 -12.33
CA ASP A 127 -2.17 -1.83 -11.26
C ASP A 127 -2.53 -0.67 -10.35
N VAL A 128 -3.70 -0.77 -9.70
CA VAL A 128 -4.11 0.19 -8.67
C VAL A 128 -3.17 0.09 -7.47
N GLY A 129 -2.71 1.23 -6.99
CA GLY A 129 -1.78 1.29 -5.88
C GLY A 129 -0.30 1.27 -6.28
N VAL A 130 -0.02 1.35 -7.55
CA VAL A 130 1.35 1.36 -8.10
C VAL A 130 1.64 2.68 -8.80
#